data_10a6becbe23c75339af5f20d124f8468
#
_entry.id   10a6becbe23c75339af5f20d124f8468
#
_cell.length_a   1.000
_cell.length_b   1.000
_cell.length_c   1.000
_cell.angle_alpha   90.00
_cell.angle_beta   90.00
_cell.angle_gamma   90.00
#
_symmetry.space_group_name_H-M   'P 1'
#
loop_
_entity.id
_entity.type
_entity.pdbx_description
1 polymer ?
#
loop_
_entity_poly.entity_id
_entity_poly.type
_entity_poly.pdbx_seq_one_letter_code
_entity_poly.pdbx_strand_id
1 'polypeptide(L)'
;DTTYQYLPVGGSYTFTTIRLIPQAPEGYDVVLNKENRPKNLFNDSDIGVKLSSFYKGWDVTFNYLYHYKDSAVLYRSITANTVTINPEYERTHLIGGTLSNAFGDYTLRSEFGYSTDNYYVNHNTSSINGIEKSEEASFVIGLDYSGLTDSFLSIQIFQSLLIDNVKSLSRSKVENTITFLAERTFVNETFKFETLLIHSMDDGDGVIRSKLKYEYLDNLNFWFGANIFYGYSDGFYGQFNN
;
A
#
# COMPACT_ATOMS: atom_id res chain seq x y z
N ASP A 1 -4.97 -9.76 -20.23
CA ASP A 1 -4.05 -9.85 -19.09
C ASP A 1 -2.65 -9.38 -19.50
N THR A 2 -2.22 -8.26 -18.95
CA THR A 2 -0.83 -7.81 -19.17
C THR A 2 0.04 -8.50 -18.14
N THR A 3 0.87 -9.41 -18.58
CA THR A 3 1.78 -10.17 -17.72
C THR A 3 3.18 -9.58 -17.82
N TYR A 4 3.76 -9.14 -16.71
CA TYR A 4 5.15 -8.71 -16.63
C TYR A 4 6.02 -9.86 -16.15
N GLN A 5 7.11 -10.11 -16.85
CA GLN A 5 8.16 -10.98 -16.36
C GLN A 5 9.20 -10.16 -15.62
N TYR A 6 9.31 -10.38 -14.32
CA TYR A 6 10.40 -9.87 -13.51
C TYR A 6 11.47 -10.96 -13.39
N LEU A 7 12.72 -10.65 -13.74
CA LEU A 7 13.86 -11.55 -13.65
C LEU A 7 14.73 -11.17 -12.43
N PRO A 8 14.42 -11.61 -11.21
CA PRO A 8 15.38 -11.55 -10.14
C PRO A 8 16.52 -12.54 -10.42
N VAL A 9 17.67 -12.35 -9.79
CA VAL A 9 18.82 -13.24 -9.94
C VAL A 9 18.39 -14.69 -9.64
N GLY A 10 18.28 -15.52 -10.68
CA GLY A 10 17.97 -16.95 -10.59
C GLY A 10 16.53 -17.38 -10.86
N GLY A 11 15.63 -16.50 -11.27
CA GLY A 11 14.25 -16.90 -11.58
C GLY A 11 13.46 -15.89 -12.38
N SER A 12 12.38 -16.35 -13.02
CA SER A 12 11.36 -15.48 -13.63
C SER A 12 10.08 -15.57 -12.83
N TYR A 13 9.53 -14.42 -12.43
CA TYR A 13 8.21 -14.33 -11.82
C TYR A 13 7.24 -13.65 -12.79
N THR A 14 6.09 -14.24 -12.95
CA THR A 14 4.99 -13.66 -13.72
C THR A 14 3.92 -13.21 -12.74
N PHE A 15 3.48 -11.96 -12.82
CA PHE A 15 2.42 -11.44 -11.98
C PHE A 15 1.39 -10.67 -12.80
N THR A 16 0.17 -10.67 -12.33
CA THR A 16 -0.96 -10.01 -13.00
C THR A 16 -1.02 -8.54 -12.63
N THR A 17 -1.12 -7.66 -13.62
CA THR A 17 -1.24 -6.20 -13.44
C THR A 17 -2.68 -5.71 -13.59
N ILE A 18 -3.65 -6.60 -13.49
CA ILE A 18 -5.07 -6.32 -13.70
C ILE A 18 -5.58 -5.17 -12.81
N ARG A 19 -4.97 -4.98 -11.64
CA ARG A 19 -5.31 -3.88 -10.71
C ARG A 19 -4.72 -2.54 -11.12
N LEU A 20 -3.79 -2.51 -12.06
CA LEU A 20 -3.03 -1.31 -12.42
C LEU A 20 -3.41 -0.74 -13.78
N ILE A 21 -3.85 -1.58 -14.70
CA ILE A 21 -4.09 -1.20 -16.10
C ILE A 21 -5.52 -1.59 -16.50
N PRO A 22 -6.32 -0.67 -17.08
CA PRO A 22 -7.62 -0.99 -17.64
C PRO A 22 -7.52 -2.06 -18.72
N GLN A 23 -8.38 -3.05 -18.67
CA GLN A 23 -8.39 -4.16 -19.64
C GLN A 23 -8.73 -3.66 -21.04
N ALA A 24 -8.05 -4.22 -22.05
CA ALA A 24 -8.41 -4.09 -23.44
C ALA A 24 -9.31 -5.26 -23.85
N PRO A 25 -10.33 -5.05 -24.71
CA PRO A 25 -11.07 -6.15 -25.32
C PRO A 25 -10.12 -7.02 -26.16
N GLU A 26 -10.46 -8.31 -26.27
CA GLU A 26 -9.67 -9.25 -27.04
C GLU A 26 -9.59 -8.85 -28.54
N GLY A 27 -8.40 -8.94 -29.11
CA GLY A 27 -8.15 -8.60 -30.52
C GLY A 27 -7.92 -7.13 -30.82
N TYR A 28 -7.80 -6.28 -29.78
CA TYR A 28 -7.47 -4.86 -29.95
C TYR A 28 -5.97 -4.62 -29.80
N ASP A 29 -5.41 -3.71 -30.61
CA ASP A 29 -4.07 -3.20 -30.43
C ASP A 29 -4.03 -2.26 -29.23
N VAL A 30 -2.99 -2.37 -28.40
CA VAL A 30 -2.81 -1.51 -27.21
C VAL A 30 -1.67 -0.54 -27.45
N VAL A 31 -1.96 0.76 -27.35
CA VAL A 31 -0.99 1.84 -27.44
C VAL A 31 -0.89 2.57 -26.11
N LEU A 32 0.30 2.65 -25.54
CA LEU A 32 0.57 3.43 -24.33
C LEU A 32 1.18 4.77 -24.73
N ASN A 33 0.47 5.85 -24.45
CA ASN A 33 0.98 7.20 -24.64
C ASN A 33 2.00 7.57 -23.54
N LYS A 34 2.87 8.51 -23.87
CA LYS A 34 3.81 9.05 -22.90
C LYS A 34 3.08 9.84 -21.81
N GLU A 35 3.46 9.64 -20.56
CA GLU A 35 2.93 10.41 -19.44
C GLU A 35 3.24 11.91 -19.58
N ASN A 36 2.28 12.75 -19.21
CA ASN A 36 2.44 14.18 -19.12
C ASN A 36 2.54 14.58 -17.64
N ARG A 37 3.79 14.69 -17.15
CA ARG A 37 4.05 15.06 -15.75
C ARG A 37 3.83 16.56 -15.52
N PRO A 38 3.29 16.96 -14.36
CA PRO A 38 3.28 18.34 -13.91
C PRO A 38 4.69 18.95 -13.94
N LYS A 39 4.84 20.18 -14.48
CA LYS A 39 6.16 20.80 -14.70
C LYS A 39 6.26 22.25 -14.23
N ASN A 40 5.13 22.89 -13.95
CA ASN A 40 5.10 24.29 -13.57
C ASN A 40 5.31 24.44 -12.07
N LEU A 41 6.40 25.08 -11.69
CA LEU A 41 6.80 25.22 -10.27
C LEU A 41 5.70 25.85 -9.39
N PHE A 42 4.89 26.78 -9.91
CA PHE A 42 3.86 27.45 -9.12
C PHE A 42 2.48 26.81 -9.27
N ASN A 43 2.08 26.44 -10.48
CA ASN A 43 0.73 25.90 -10.72
C ASN A 43 0.62 24.43 -10.35
N ASP A 44 1.74 23.71 -10.41
CA ASP A 44 1.79 22.27 -10.18
C ASP A 44 2.36 21.90 -8.79
N SER A 45 2.61 22.92 -7.93
CA SER A 45 3.08 22.67 -6.55
C SER A 45 1.99 22.08 -5.68
N ASP A 46 2.39 21.23 -4.75
CA ASP A 46 1.55 20.72 -3.70
C ASP A 46 1.51 21.71 -2.53
N ILE A 47 0.38 21.76 -1.82
CA ILE A 47 0.18 22.61 -0.65
C ILE A 47 -0.33 21.77 0.49
N GLY A 48 0.32 21.88 1.65
CA GLY A 48 -0.09 21.16 2.84
C GLY A 48 0.13 21.93 4.13
N VAL A 49 -0.64 21.54 5.14
CA VAL A 49 -0.53 22.04 6.52
C VAL A 49 -0.50 20.85 7.47
N LYS A 50 0.42 20.90 8.43
CA LYS A 50 0.50 19.96 9.55
C LYS A 50 0.44 20.72 10.85
N LEU A 51 -0.48 20.33 11.73
CA LEU A 51 -0.59 20.78 13.10
C LEU A 51 -0.23 19.61 14.01
N SER A 52 0.59 19.87 15.04
CA SER A 52 0.96 18.85 16.02
C SER A 52 0.83 19.41 17.41
N SER A 53 0.35 18.60 18.34
CA SER A 53 0.22 18.96 19.74
C SER A 53 0.51 17.76 20.63
N PHE A 54 1.20 18.02 21.74
CA PHE A 54 1.40 17.05 22.81
C PHE A 54 0.65 17.52 24.06
N TYR A 55 -0.32 16.71 24.51
CA TYR A 55 -1.13 17.04 25.66
C TYR A 55 -1.44 15.82 26.53
N LYS A 56 -1.05 15.87 27.80
CA LYS A 56 -1.28 14.81 28.81
C LYS A 56 -0.87 13.40 28.32
N GLY A 57 0.30 13.28 27.69
CA GLY A 57 0.81 12.02 27.15
C GLY A 57 0.33 11.66 25.76
N TRP A 58 -0.65 12.39 25.22
CA TRP A 58 -1.14 12.21 23.86
C TRP A 58 -0.34 13.05 22.86
N ASP A 59 0.21 12.38 21.86
CA ASP A 59 0.73 13.02 20.65
C ASP A 59 -0.39 12.99 19.60
N VAL A 60 -0.78 14.17 19.15
CA VAL A 60 -1.89 14.34 18.20
C VAL A 60 -1.40 15.14 17.02
N THR A 61 -1.65 14.66 15.81
CA THR A 61 -1.41 15.43 14.60
C THR A 61 -2.69 15.57 13.78
N PHE A 62 -2.76 16.67 13.07
CA PHE A 62 -3.74 16.89 12.00
C PHE A 62 -2.99 17.33 10.75
N ASN A 63 -3.35 16.77 9.60
CA ASN A 63 -2.72 17.04 8.32
C ASN A 63 -3.77 17.35 7.27
N TYR A 64 -3.46 18.32 6.44
CA TYR A 64 -4.17 18.57 5.18
C TYR A 64 -3.15 18.70 4.07
N LEU A 65 -3.42 18.05 2.92
CA LEU A 65 -2.56 18.12 1.75
C LEU A 65 -3.45 18.18 0.49
N TYR A 66 -3.18 19.18 -0.35
CA TYR A 66 -3.68 19.23 -1.72
C TYR A 66 -2.51 18.95 -2.66
N HIS A 67 -2.55 17.83 -3.34
CA HIS A 67 -1.39 17.33 -4.08
C HIS A 67 -1.78 16.56 -5.33
N TYR A 68 -0.82 16.38 -6.22
CA TYR A 68 -0.94 15.38 -7.27
C TYR A 68 -0.73 13.97 -6.68
N LYS A 69 -1.44 12.99 -7.24
CA LYS A 69 -1.18 11.59 -6.93
C LYS A 69 0.23 11.21 -7.39
N ASP A 70 0.91 10.36 -6.61
CA ASP A 70 2.29 9.92 -6.88
C ASP A 70 2.40 9.09 -8.17
N SER A 71 1.30 8.48 -8.59
CA SER A 71 1.21 7.69 -9.81
C SER A 71 0.17 8.27 -10.78
N ALA A 72 0.47 8.20 -12.07
CA ALA A 72 -0.48 8.59 -13.10
C ALA A 72 -1.70 7.66 -13.12
N VAL A 73 -2.86 8.23 -13.35
CA VAL A 73 -4.11 7.50 -13.63
C VAL A 73 -4.10 7.09 -15.10
N LEU A 74 -4.33 5.82 -15.38
CA LEU A 74 -4.22 5.25 -16.71
C LEU A 74 -5.59 5.23 -17.39
N TYR A 75 -5.99 6.33 -18.00
CA TYR A 75 -7.24 6.43 -18.73
C TYR A 75 -7.18 5.65 -20.04
N ARG A 76 -8.23 4.88 -20.32
CA ARG A 76 -8.41 4.14 -21.56
C ARG A 76 -9.29 4.90 -22.52
N SER A 77 -8.92 4.95 -23.79
CA SER A 77 -9.82 5.33 -24.89
C SER A 77 -9.81 4.25 -25.97
N ILE A 78 -10.98 3.95 -26.53
CA ILE A 78 -11.15 2.91 -27.54
C ILE A 78 -11.60 3.56 -28.84
N THR A 79 -10.82 3.39 -29.92
CA THR A 79 -11.13 3.91 -31.24
C THR A 79 -10.90 2.79 -32.28
N ALA A 80 -11.94 2.41 -33.01
CA ALA A 80 -11.92 1.25 -33.93
C ALA A 80 -11.38 0.01 -33.21
N ASN A 81 -10.24 -0.53 -33.62
CA ASN A 81 -9.60 -1.73 -33.04
C ASN A 81 -8.38 -1.37 -32.17
N THR A 82 -8.27 -0.13 -31.73
CA THR A 82 -7.11 0.33 -30.92
C THR A 82 -7.58 0.82 -29.56
N VAL A 83 -6.92 0.33 -28.52
CA VAL A 83 -7.05 0.83 -27.15
C VAL A 83 -5.84 1.71 -26.85
N THR A 84 -6.09 2.98 -26.60
CA THR A 84 -5.03 3.92 -26.20
C THR A 84 -5.10 4.15 -24.70
N ILE A 85 -3.99 3.97 -24.02
CA ILE A 85 -3.82 4.29 -22.60
C ILE A 85 -3.15 5.65 -22.48
N ASN A 86 -3.83 6.56 -21.77
CA ASN A 86 -3.38 7.93 -21.55
C ASN A 86 -3.06 8.11 -20.06
N PRO A 87 -1.78 8.17 -19.66
CA PRO A 87 -1.40 8.44 -18.28
C PRO A 87 -1.59 9.93 -17.95
N GLU A 88 -2.42 10.25 -16.97
CA GLU A 88 -2.69 11.62 -16.50
C GLU A 88 -2.48 11.71 -14.99
N TYR A 89 -1.91 12.83 -14.52
CA TYR A 89 -1.73 13.10 -13.10
C TYR A 89 -2.92 13.88 -12.56
N GLU A 90 -3.58 13.30 -11.59
CA GLU A 90 -4.78 13.85 -10.97
C GLU A 90 -4.48 14.43 -9.59
N ARG A 91 -5.21 15.46 -9.20
CA ARG A 91 -5.11 16.07 -7.88
C ARG A 91 -6.13 15.48 -6.92
N THR A 92 -5.76 15.46 -5.65
CA THR A 92 -6.62 15.02 -4.56
C THR A 92 -6.42 15.89 -3.32
N HIS A 93 -7.45 15.95 -2.47
CA HIS A 93 -7.35 16.46 -1.12
C HIS A 93 -7.19 15.30 -0.16
N LEU A 94 -6.17 15.36 0.67
CA LEU A 94 -5.95 14.41 1.77
C LEU A 94 -6.12 15.14 3.09
N ILE A 95 -7.03 14.66 3.92
CA ILE A 95 -7.21 15.06 5.32
C ILE A 95 -6.84 13.87 6.17
N GLY A 96 -5.99 14.08 7.15
CA GLY A 96 -5.54 12.98 8.00
C GLY A 96 -5.17 13.43 9.40
N GLY A 97 -4.95 12.46 10.26
CA GLY A 97 -4.50 12.70 11.61
C GLY A 97 -3.94 11.46 12.26
N THR A 98 -3.12 11.66 13.28
CA THR A 98 -2.55 10.58 14.09
C THR A 98 -2.80 10.86 15.57
N LEU A 99 -2.92 9.80 16.33
CA LEU A 99 -3.09 9.84 17.77
C LEU A 99 -2.24 8.73 18.38
N SER A 100 -1.37 9.07 19.34
CA SER A 100 -0.61 8.06 20.09
C SER A 100 -0.46 8.41 21.56
N ASN A 101 -0.39 7.37 22.39
CA ASN A 101 -0.09 7.50 23.82
C ASN A 101 0.56 6.21 24.34
N ALA A 102 1.46 6.37 25.31
CA ALA A 102 2.09 5.25 26.02
C ALA A 102 1.45 5.03 27.40
N PHE A 103 1.14 3.79 27.73
CA PHE A 103 0.54 3.34 28.98
C PHE A 103 1.42 2.22 29.58
N GLY A 104 2.42 2.61 30.35
CA GLY A 104 3.44 1.67 30.83
C GLY A 104 4.20 1.05 29.65
N ASP A 105 4.14 -0.25 29.53
CA ASP A 105 4.82 -1.00 28.47
C ASP A 105 4.03 -1.06 27.14
N TYR A 106 2.85 -0.49 27.11
CA TYR A 106 2.00 -0.47 25.93
C TYR A 106 1.99 0.90 25.27
N THR A 107 2.02 0.92 23.93
CA THR A 107 1.81 2.14 23.15
C THR A 107 0.63 1.92 22.20
N LEU A 108 -0.41 2.74 22.37
CA LEU A 108 -1.56 2.79 21.43
C LEU A 108 -1.23 3.80 20.34
N ARG A 109 -1.45 3.41 19.08
CA ARG A 109 -1.35 4.29 17.91
C ARG A 109 -2.61 4.18 17.07
N SER A 110 -3.07 5.30 16.56
CA SER A 110 -4.17 5.35 15.62
C SER A 110 -3.91 6.39 14.55
N GLU A 111 -4.29 6.09 13.33
CA GLU A 111 -4.19 6.98 12.19
C GLU A 111 -5.50 6.99 11.43
N PHE A 112 -5.84 8.14 10.87
CA PHE A 112 -6.99 8.34 10.02
C PHE A 112 -6.56 9.11 8.78
N GLY A 113 -7.06 8.72 7.63
CA GLY A 113 -6.90 9.40 6.35
C GLY A 113 -8.22 9.44 5.59
N TYR A 114 -8.51 10.56 4.96
CA TYR A 114 -9.63 10.71 4.04
C TYR A 114 -9.16 11.43 2.80
N SER A 115 -9.42 10.82 1.65
CA SER A 115 -9.03 11.33 0.34
C SER A 115 -10.26 11.52 -0.55
N THR A 116 -10.41 12.71 -1.14
CA THR A 116 -11.61 13.03 -1.92
C THR A 116 -11.64 12.38 -3.28
N ASP A 117 -10.46 12.17 -3.87
CA ASP A 117 -10.35 11.80 -5.28
C ASP A 117 -9.35 10.66 -5.43
N ASN A 118 -9.85 9.42 -5.38
CA ASN A 118 -9.10 8.23 -5.69
C ASN A 118 -9.62 7.60 -6.98
N TYR A 119 -8.71 7.08 -7.79
CA TYR A 119 -8.99 6.59 -9.13
C TYR A 119 -8.65 5.10 -9.19
N TYR A 120 -9.64 4.30 -9.54
CA TYR A 120 -9.55 2.83 -9.53
C TYR A 120 -9.85 2.27 -10.92
N VAL A 121 -9.14 1.23 -11.28
CA VAL A 121 -9.39 0.52 -12.53
C VAL A 121 -10.76 -0.16 -12.47
N ASN A 122 -11.58 0.08 -13.50
CA ASN A 122 -12.85 -0.58 -13.70
C ASN A 122 -12.66 -1.74 -14.68
N HIS A 123 -13.03 -2.94 -14.25
CA HIS A 123 -12.96 -4.18 -15.07
C HIS A 123 -14.03 -4.25 -16.15
N ASN A 124 -15.04 -3.40 -16.11
CA ASN A 124 -16.05 -3.38 -17.14
C ASN A 124 -15.46 -2.83 -18.45
N THR A 125 -15.34 -3.70 -19.45
CA THR A 125 -14.85 -3.32 -20.78
C THR A 125 -15.73 -2.29 -21.48
N SER A 126 -17.00 -2.17 -21.09
CA SER A 126 -17.92 -1.14 -21.58
C SER A 126 -17.74 0.23 -20.92
N SER A 127 -16.94 0.34 -19.87
CA SER A 127 -16.57 1.63 -19.27
C SER A 127 -15.75 2.44 -20.29
N ILE A 128 -16.15 3.67 -20.54
CA ILE A 128 -15.58 4.51 -21.62
C ILE A 128 -14.07 4.74 -21.37
N ASN A 129 -13.71 5.13 -20.15
CA ASN A 129 -12.32 5.48 -19.82
C ASN A 129 -11.59 4.44 -18.96
N GLY A 130 -12.29 3.36 -18.53
CA GLY A 130 -11.73 2.26 -17.76
C GLY A 130 -11.36 2.63 -16.30
N ILE A 131 -11.76 3.80 -15.82
CA ILE A 131 -11.45 4.33 -14.48
C ILE A 131 -12.75 4.78 -13.81
N GLU A 132 -12.85 4.48 -12.52
CA GLU A 132 -13.88 5.02 -11.63
C GLU A 132 -13.22 5.84 -10.53
N LYS A 133 -13.88 6.90 -10.13
CA LYS A 133 -13.47 7.79 -9.06
C LYS A 133 -14.26 7.48 -7.80
N SER A 134 -13.62 7.48 -6.65
CA SER A 134 -14.27 7.35 -5.35
C SER A 134 -13.51 8.11 -4.28
N GLU A 135 -14.25 8.61 -3.29
CA GLU A 135 -13.69 9.01 -2.01
C GLU A 135 -13.26 7.77 -1.21
N GLU A 136 -12.22 7.92 -0.40
CA GLU A 136 -11.70 6.84 0.44
C GLU A 136 -11.43 7.32 1.85
N ALA A 137 -11.89 6.54 2.83
CA ALA A 137 -11.51 6.69 4.23
C ALA A 137 -10.64 5.51 4.65
N SER A 138 -9.51 5.80 5.28
CA SER A 138 -8.56 4.80 5.77
C SER A 138 -8.32 4.96 7.26
N PHE A 139 -8.23 3.85 7.97
CA PHE A 139 -7.99 3.80 9.41
C PHE A 139 -6.89 2.80 9.73
N VAL A 140 -6.06 3.16 10.71
CA VAL A 140 -5.08 2.24 11.30
C VAL A 140 -5.20 2.32 12.81
N ILE A 141 -5.26 1.17 13.46
CA ILE A 141 -5.14 1.07 14.92
C ILE A 141 -4.05 0.06 15.22
N GLY A 142 -3.10 0.45 16.03
CA GLY A 142 -1.96 -0.37 16.42
C GLY A 142 -1.73 -0.36 17.93
N LEU A 143 -1.33 -1.50 18.44
CA LEU A 143 -0.89 -1.69 19.83
C LEU A 143 0.50 -2.30 19.83
N ASP A 144 1.44 -1.57 20.42
CA ASP A 144 2.81 -2.03 20.64
C ASP A 144 2.99 -2.45 22.09
N TYR A 145 3.85 -3.44 22.31
CA TYR A 145 4.22 -3.92 23.65
C TYR A 145 5.74 -4.09 23.74
N SER A 146 6.32 -3.47 24.75
CA SER A 146 7.77 -3.46 25.04
C SER A 146 8.13 -3.96 26.44
N GLY A 147 7.19 -4.60 27.15
CA GLY A 147 7.39 -5.08 28.53
C GLY A 147 8.20 -6.38 28.66
N LEU A 148 8.58 -7.03 27.55
CA LEU A 148 9.48 -8.18 27.58
C LEU A 148 10.91 -7.71 27.31
N THR A 149 11.86 -8.23 28.09
CA THR A 149 13.29 -7.93 27.94
C THR A 149 13.73 -8.25 26.51
N ASP A 150 14.45 -7.31 25.91
CA ASP A 150 15.04 -7.43 24.57
C ASP A 150 14.04 -7.80 23.46
N SER A 151 12.75 -7.50 23.68
CA SER A 151 11.69 -7.89 22.75
C SER A 151 10.73 -6.73 22.50
N PHE A 152 10.19 -6.69 21.28
CA PHE A 152 9.14 -5.77 20.87
C PHE A 152 8.07 -6.53 20.10
N LEU A 153 6.82 -6.28 20.43
CA LEU A 153 5.66 -6.85 19.74
C LEU A 153 4.76 -5.73 19.26
N SER A 154 4.22 -5.87 18.08
CA SER A 154 3.23 -4.92 17.53
C SER A 154 2.14 -5.65 16.77
N ILE A 155 0.90 -5.29 17.00
CA ILE A 155 -0.25 -5.70 16.20
C ILE A 155 -0.92 -4.46 15.63
N GLN A 156 -1.28 -4.49 14.34
CA GLN A 156 -1.99 -3.39 13.70
C GLN A 156 -3.10 -3.91 12.81
N ILE A 157 -4.20 -3.17 12.78
CA ILE A 157 -5.33 -3.40 11.88
C ILE A 157 -5.46 -2.17 10.99
N PHE A 158 -5.48 -2.43 9.69
CA PHE A 158 -5.69 -1.44 8.65
C PHE A 158 -7.04 -1.69 8.02
N GLN A 159 -7.81 -0.64 7.83
CA GLN A 159 -9.05 -0.69 7.07
C GLN A 159 -9.07 0.44 6.05
N SER A 160 -9.45 0.12 4.82
CA SER A 160 -9.74 1.09 3.77
C SER A 160 -11.17 0.90 3.28
N LEU A 161 -11.92 1.99 3.19
CA LEU A 161 -13.32 2.03 2.82
C LEU A 161 -13.53 3.01 1.66
N LEU A 162 -14.04 2.51 0.54
CA LEU A 162 -14.57 3.36 -0.53
C LEU A 162 -15.95 3.90 -0.12
N ILE A 163 -16.11 5.22 -0.15
CA ILE A 163 -17.36 5.87 0.25
C ILE A 163 -18.42 5.68 -0.82
N ASP A 164 -18.04 5.89 -2.08
CA ASP A 164 -18.97 5.76 -3.20
C ASP A 164 -19.36 4.30 -3.47
N ASN A 165 -20.52 4.14 -4.08
CA ASN A 165 -21.03 2.82 -4.43
C ASN A 165 -20.62 2.41 -5.85
N VAL A 166 -19.31 2.36 -6.09
CA VAL A 166 -18.71 1.97 -7.38
C VAL A 166 -18.71 0.46 -7.55
N LYS A 167 -18.95 0.02 -8.78
CA LYS A 167 -19.04 -1.41 -9.13
C LYS A 167 -17.92 -1.79 -10.12
N SER A 168 -17.61 -3.07 -10.17
CA SER A 168 -16.63 -3.63 -11.10
C SER A 168 -15.21 -3.05 -10.97
N LEU A 169 -14.83 -2.68 -9.77
CA LEU A 169 -13.48 -2.22 -9.47
C LEU A 169 -12.50 -3.37 -9.32
N SER A 170 -11.23 -3.04 -9.46
CA SER A 170 -10.09 -3.93 -9.18
C SER A 170 -9.85 -4.22 -7.71
N ARG A 171 -10.65 -3.66 -6.81
CA ARG A 171 -10.57 -3.85 -5.36
C ARG A 171 -11.95 -3.95 -4.72
N SER A 172 -12.00 -4.48 -3.50
CA SER A 172 -13.20 -4.51 -2.68
C SER A 172 -13.58 -3.11 -2.16
N LYS A 173 -14.87 -2.91 -1.85
CA LYS A 173 -15.33 -1.66 -1.22
C LYS A 173 -14.72 -1.43 0.14
N VAL A 174 -14.52 -2.48 0.91
CA VAL A 174 -13.83 -2.49 2.20
C VAL A 174 -12.67 -3.45 2.06
N GLU A 175 -11.49 -3.03 2.45
CA GLU A 175 -10.30 -3.89 2.55
C GLU A 175 -9.75 -3.81 3.96
N ASN A 176 -9.48 -4.98 4.54
CA ASN A 176 -8.97 -5.12 5.89
C ASN A 176 -7.67 -5.91 5.87
N THR A 177 -6.65 -5.38 6.53
CA THR A 177 -5.36 -6.04 6.67
C THR A 177 -4.97 -6.05 8.13
N ILE A 178 -4.48 -7.18 8.61
CA ILE A 178 -3.86 -7.29 9.94
C ILE A 178 -2.37 -7.54 9.77
N THR A 179 -1.58 -6.89 10.62
CA THR A 179 -0.13 -7.15 10.71
C THR A 179 0.26 -7.52 12.13
N PHE A 180 1.25 -8.39 12.23
CA PHE A 180 1.88 -8.72 13.50
C PHE A 180 3.39 -8.69 13.31
N LEU A 181 4.06 -7.86 14.11
CA LEU A 181 5.52 -7.75 14.15
C LEU A 181 6.02 -8.27 15.49
N ALA A 182 6.99 -9.15 15.47
CA ALA A 182 7.75 -9.58 16.64
C ALA A 182 9.25 -9.39 16.37
N GLU A 183 9.91 -8.70 17.28
CA GLU A 183 11.35 -8.51 17.27
C GLU A 183 11.94 -9.01 18.57
N ARG A 184 13.12 -9.60 18.51
CA ARG A 184 13.91 -9.98 19.69
C ARG A 184 15.39 -9.85 19.40
N THR A 185 16.10 -9.19 20.32
CA THR A 185 17.56 -9.19 20.37
C THR A 185 18.07 -10.23 21.35
N PHE A 186 19.24 -10.81 21.13
CA PHE A 186 19.86 -11.82 21.99
C PHE A 186 21.38 -11.83 21.83
N VAL A 187 22.07 -12.49 22.78
CA VAL A 187 23.54 -12.53 22.83
C VAL A 187 24.13 -11.12 22.89
N ASN A 188 23.73 -10.32 23.91
CA ASN A 188 24.16 -8.93 24.10
C ASN A 188 23.94 -8.09 22.83
N GLU A 189 22.74 -8.15 22.26
CA GLU A 189 22.31 -7.41 21.05
C GLU A 189 23.04 -7.77 19.76
N THR A 190 23.96 -8.76 19.82
CA THR A 190 24.72 -9.22 18.64
C THR A 190 23.80 -9.82 17.55
N PHE A 191 22.70 -10.46 17.98
CA PHE A 191 21.71 -10.99 17.06
C PHE A 191 20.38 -10.28 17.23
N LYS A 192 19.71 -9.95 16.11
CA LYS A 192 18.33 -9.48 16.09
C LYS A 192 17.51 -10.38 15.17
N PHE A 193 16.48 -11.01 15.72
CA PHE A 193 15.45 -11.71 14.96
C PHE A 193 14.22 -10.82 14.83
N GLU A 194 13.70 -10.74 13.63
CA GLU A 194 12.49 -9.99 13.29
C GLU A 194 11.57 -10.88 12.45
N THR A 195 10.29 -10.89 12.74
CA THR A 195 9.29 -11.52 11.90
C THR A 195 8.08 -10.61 11.78
N LEU A 196 7.65 -10.38 10.53
CA LEU A 196 6.46 -9.60 10.19
C LEU A 196 5.49 -10.49 9.43
N LEU A 197 4.30 -10.66 9.99
CA LEU A 197 3.14 -11.23 9.30
C LEU A 197 2.31 -10.07 8.73
N ILE A 198 1.92 -10.18 7.46
CA ILE A 198 0.92 -9.33 6.82
C ILE A 198 -0.16 -10.27 6.27
N HIS A 199 -1.42 -10.05 6.64
CA HIS A 199 -2.54 -10.87 6.21
C HIS A 199 -3.69 -10.01 5.72
N SER A 200 -4.10 -10.21 4.46
CA SER A 200 -5.35 -9.66 3.91
C SER A 200 -6.52 -10.51 4.40
N MET A 201 -7.42 -9.91 5.17
CA MET A 201 -8.58 -10.61 5.71
C MET A 201 -9.65 -10.86 4.64
N ASP A 202 -9.67 -10.06 3.60
CA ASP A 202 -10.66 -10.12 2.53
C ASP A 202 -10.25 -11.13 1.45
N ASP A 203 -8.97 -11.17 1.09
CA ASP A 203 -8.43 -12.08 0.08
C ASP A 203 -7.99 -13.44 0.70
N GLY A 204 -7.84 -13.53 2.03
CA GLY A 204 -7.41 -14.74 2.73
C GLY A 204 -5.97 -15.14 2.40
N ASP A 205 -5.13 -14.19 2.03
CA ASP A 205 -3.75 -14.38 1.65
C ASP A 205 -2.80 -13.54 2.50
N GLY A 206 -1.50 -13.76 2.36
CA GLY A 206 -0.54 -12.99 3.13
C GLY A 206 0.91 -13.37 2.89
N VAL A 207 1.77 -12.72 3.67
CA VAL A 207 3.21 -12.98 3.66
C VAL A 207 3.77 -12.97 5.06
N ILE A 208 4.63 -13.95 5.35
CA ILE A 208 5.47 -14.00 6.55
C ILE A 208 6.88 -13.62 6.09
N ARG A 209 7.42 -12.55 6.68
CA ARG A 209 8.77 -12.05 6.40
C ARG A 209 9.61 -12.21 7.65
N SER A 210 10.54 -13.15 7.63
CA SER A 210 11.46 -13.38 8.76
C SER A 210 12.88 -12.98 8.38
N LYS A 211 13.60 -12.36 9.31
CA LYS A 211 14.96 -11.88 9.12
C LYS A 211 15.78 -12.07 10.40
N LEU A 212 16.95 -12.64 10.26
CA LEU A 212 17.96 -12.70 11.29
C LEU A 212 19.12 -11.80 10.91
N LYS A 213 19.45 -10.83 11.75
CA LYS A 213 20.60 -9.95 11.62
C LYS A 213 21.68 -10.42 12.62
N TYR A 214 22.93 -10.46 12.18
CA TYR A 214 24.11 -10.69 13.00
C TYR A 214 25.06 -9.50 12.88
N GLU A 215 25.34 -8.85 13.98
CA GLU A 215 26.29 -7.75 14.08
C GLU A 215 27.66 -8.30 14.46
N TYR A 216 28.52 -8.44 13.45
CA TYR A 216 29.87 -8.98 13.63
C TYR A 216 30.84 -7.94 14.17
N LEU A 217 30.75 -6.69 13.69
CA LEU A 217 31.46 -5.51 14.14
C LEU A 217 30.52 -4.30 14.07
N ASP A 218 30.85 -3.20 14.74
CA ASP A 218 30.04 -1.97 14.77
C ASP A 218 29.61 -1.46 13.39
N ASN A 219 30.39 -1.77 12.34
CA ASN A 219 30.15 -1.35 10.96
C ASN A 219 29.99 -2.50 9.97
N LEU A 220 29.95 -3.75 10.43
CA LEU A 220 29.78 -4.94 9.58
C LEU A 220 28.66 -5.83 10.09
N ASN A 221 27.58 -5.84 9.31
CA ASN A 221 26.39 -6.62 9.62
C ASN A 221 26.12 -7.66 8.53
N PHE A 222 25.77 -8.85 8.93
CA PHE A 222 25.22 -9.90 8.06
C PHE A 222 23.76 -10.08 8.36
N TRP A 223 22.97 -10.39 7.35
CA TRP A 223 21.57 -10.74 7.55
C TRP A 223 21.16 -11.87 6.60
N PHE A 224 20.25 -12.68 7.09
CA PHE A 224 19.58 -13.72 6.31
C PHE A 224 18.07 -13.58 6.55
N GLY A 225 17.27 -13.72 5.48
CA GLY A 225 15.82 -13.60 5.59
C GLY A 225 15.11 -14.41 4.52
N ALA A 226 13.83 -14.67 4.78
CA ALA A 226 12.94 -15.35 3.87
C ALA A 226 11.56 -14.66 3.87
N ASN A 227 10.92 -14.66 2.70
CA ASN A 227 9.53 -14.28 2.54
C ASN A 227 8.75 -15.55 2.17
N ILE A 228 7.73 -15.89 2.95
CA ILE A 228 6.84 -17.03 2.73
C ILE A 228 5.48 -16.45 2.37
N PHE A 229 5.08 -16.59 1.14
CA PHE A 229 3.75 -16.21 0.66
C PHE A 229 2.78 -17.34 0.85
N TYR A 230 1.50 -17.02 1.12
CA TYR A 230 0.45 -18.00 1.29
C TYR A 230 -0.91 -17.44 0.88
N GLY A 231 -1.89 -18.32 0.69
CA GLY A 231 -3.27 -17.98 0.36
C GLY A 231 -3.66 -18.33 -1.07
N TYR A 232 -4.79 -17.78 -1.52
CA TYR A 232 -5.34 -18.06 -2.84
C TYR A 232 -4.57 -17.32 -3.92
N SER A 233 -4.41 -17.96 -5.09
CA SER A 233 -3.62 -17.45 -6.21
C SER A 233 -4.18 -16.19 -6.90
N ASP A 234 -5.41 -15.83 -6.61
CA ASP A 234 -6.07 -14.60 -7.07
C ASP A 234 -5.86 -13.40 -6.12
N GLY A 235 -5.34 -13.64 -4.92
CA GLY A 235 -4.96 -12.61 -3.96
C GLY A 235 -3.63 -11.91 -4.30
N PHE A 236 -3.42 -10.75 -3.68
CA PHE A 236 -2.21 -9.95 -3.92
C PHE A 236 -0.91 -10.67 -3.52
N TYR A 237 -0.92 -11.36 -2.39
CA TYR A 237 0.22 -12.15 -1.91
C TYR A 237 0.18 -13.59 -2.43
N GLY A 238 -1.02 -14.17 -2.50
CA GLY A 238 -1.23 -15.56 -2.89
C GLY A 238 -0.77 -15.90 -4.29
N GLN A 239 -0.74 -14.93 -5.22
CA GLN A 239 -0.19 -15.11 -6.57
C GLN A 239 1.31 -15.52 -6.58
N PHE A 240 2.03 -15.31 -5.47
CA PHE A 240 3.43 -15.71 -5.30
C PHE A 240 3.59 -17.02 -4.51
N ASN A 241 2.49 -17.68 -4.15
CA ASN A 241 2.47 -18.96 -3.44
C ASN A 241 2.65 -20.10 -4.45
N ASN A 242 3.91 -20.36 -4.86
CA ASN A 242 4.28 -21.46 -5.76
C ASN A 242 5.28 -22.38 -5.09
#